data_40c7c9cf2f6db251649237d500defe60
#
_entry.id   40c7c9cf2f6db251649237d500defe60
#
_cell.length_a   1.000
_cell.length_b   1.000
_cell.length_c   1.000
_cell.angle_alpha   90.00
_cell.angle_beta   90.00
_cell.angle_gamma   90.00
#
_symmetry.space_group_name_H-M   'P 1'
#
loop_
_entity.id
_entity.type
_entity.pdbx_description
1 polymer ?
#
loop_
_entity_poly.entity_id
_entity_poly.type
_entity_poly.pdbx_seq_one_letter_code
_entity_poly.pdbx_strand_id
1 'polypeptide(L)'
;MWLLMALACTADRDQLGDEGRGLLDSSPSCDLCDGGCVENEEPTTAEHVEGDVVYDDPPPVGGNHNACWAEWGVHTEEVADENWVHNLEHGGVVLLYDCPDGCDAELTELTEFATAKGSQALLTPYAAMEHRFAAVSWGWRLLQDCLDMEAIEVFFTNHVDEGPESTSSSPPDGCM
;
A
#
# COMPACT_ATOMS: atom_id res chain seq x y z
N MET A 1 65.15 -47.58 -6.19
CA MET A 1 64.86 -47.35 -4.78
C MET A 1 64.64 -45.85 -4.61
N TRP A 2 63.46 -45.38 -4.90
CA TRP A 2 63.10 -43.94 -4.86
C TRP A 2 62.05 -43.73 -3.79
N LEU A 3 62.47 -42.93 -2.83
CA LEU A 3 61.63 -42.52 -1.69
C LEU A 3 60.70 -41.37 -2.10
N LEU A 4 59.41 -41.59 -2.11
CA LEU A 4 58.41 -40.55 -2.26
C LEU A 4 58.12 -39.96 -0.86
N MET A 5 58.55 -38.71 -0.65
CA MET A 5 58.14 -37.91 0.48
C MET A 5 56.74 -37.34 0.21
N ALA A 6 55.78 -37.75 1.00
CA ALA A 6 54.48 -37.13 1.06
C ALA A 6 54.55 -35.87 1.92
N LEU A 7 54.31 -34.69 1.30
CA LEU A 7 54.08 -33.46 2.04
C LEU A 7 52.63 -33.48 2.57
N ALA A 8 52.48 -33.57 3.85
CA ALA A 8 51.18 -33.34 4.53
C ALA A 8 50.98 -31.82 4.67
N CYS A 9 49.99 -31.27 3.95
CA CYS A 9 49.44 -29.94 4.25
C CYS A 9 48.62 -30.03 5.52
N THR A 10 49.13 -29.52 6.62
CA THR A 10 48.34 -29.22 7.83
C THR A 10 47.62 -27.90 7.57
N ALA A 11 46.29 -27.97 7.37
CA ALA A 11 45.44 -26.79 7.36
C ALA A 11 45.37 -26.23 8.78
N ASP A 12 45.90 -25.03 8.94
CA ASP A 12 45.80 -24.23 10.16
C ASP A 12 44.35 -23.81 10.34
N ARG A 13 43.74 -24.22 11.44
CA ARG A 13 42.30 -24.10 11.73
C ARG A 13 42.01 -23.01 12.73
N ASP A 14 42.85 -22.00 12.84
CA ASP A 14 42.71 -20.93 13.84
C ASP A 14 42.81 -19.53 13.24
N GLN A 15 41.93 -19.22 12.25
CA GLN A 15 41.64 -17.82 11.87
C GLN A 15 40.19 -17.71 11.36
N LEU A 16 39.22 -18.13 12.16
CA LEU A 16 37.87 -17.61 12.01
C LEU A 16 37.73 -16.52 13.05
N GLY A 17 38.15 -15.31 12.69
CA GLY A 17 37.78 -14.09 13.34
C GLY A 17 36.24 -14.02 13.41
N ASP A 18 35.77 -13.78 14.61
CA ASP A 18 34.40 -13.37 14.91
C ASP A 18 34.15 -12.00 14.23
N GLU A 19 33.96 -12.02 12.91
CA GLU A 19 33.47 -10.91 12.14
C GLU A 19 31.94 -10.95 12.20
N GLY A 20 31.41 -10.18 13.16
CA GLY A 20 30.10 -9.54 13.09
C GLY A 20 29.00 -10.37 12.47
N ARG A 21 28.23 -11.08 13.29
CA ARG A 21 26.84 -11.38 13.00
C ARG A 21 26.11 -10.03 12.79
N GLY A 22 26.30 -9.42 11.64
CA GLY A 22 25.35 -8.51 11.09
C GLY A 22 24.05 -9.28 11.01
N LEU A 23 23.09 -8.89 11.83
CA LEU A 23 21.69 -9.20 11.61
C LEU A 23 21.45 -8.84 10.15
N LEU A 24 21.26 -9.86 9.33
CA LEU A 24 20.63 -9.67 8.03
C LEU A 24 19.22 -9.21 8.37
N ASP A 25 19.04 -7.89 8.37
CA ASP A 25 17.72 -7.30 8.20
C ASP A 25 17.25 -7.77 6.83
N SER A 26 16.51 -8.88 6.84
CA SER A 26 15.87 -9.45 5.67
C SER A 26 14.46 -8.92 5.52
N SER A 27 14.23 -7.68 5.90
CA SER A 27 13.14 -6.93 5.32
C SER A 27 13.45 -6.82 3.82
N PRO A 28 12.57 -7.28 2.92
CA PRO A 28 12.77 -7.01 1.51
C PRO A 28 12.96 -5.50 1.37
N SER A 29 14.04 -5.09 0.72
CA SER A 29 14.31 -3.68 0.47
C SER A 29 13.14 -3.19 -0.39
N CYS A 30 12.25 -2.45 0.25
CA CYS A 30 11.14 -1.77 -0.37
C CYS A 30 11.73 -0.72 -1.31
N ASP A 31 11.40 -0.80 -2.59
CA ASP A 31 11.80 0.18 -3.59
C ASP A 31 10.57 0.89 -4.13
N LEU A 32 10.42 2.14 -3.76
CA LEU A 32 9.27 2.97 -4.12
C LEU A 32 9.13 3.24 -5.63
N CYS A 33 10.19 2.93 -6.40
CA CYS A 33 10.20 3.04 -7.86
C CYS A 33 10.34 1.68 -8.58
N ASP A 34 10.32 0.56 -7.86
CA ASP A 34 10.34 -0.79 -8.42
C ASP A 34 9.37 -1.68 -7.63
N GLY A 35 8.13 -1.73 -8.07
CA GLY A 35 7.03 -2.47 -7.43
C GLY A 35 6.38 -1.77 -6.24
N GLY A 36 7.05 -0.81 -5.60
CA GLY A 36 6.52 -0.10 -4.43
C GLY A 36 6.72 -0.84 -3.11
N CYS A 37 6.14 -0.30 -2.05
CA CYS A 37 6.23 -0.79 -0.68
C CYS A 37 4.86 -1.19 -0.16
N VAL A 38 4.65 -2.47 0.09
CA VAL A 38 3.41 -2.96 0.71
C VAL A 38 3.58 -2.98 2.22
N GLU A 39 2.67 -2.31 2.91
CA GLU A 39 2.60 -2.26 4.37
C GLU A 39 1.28 -2.84 4.87
N ASN A 40 1.34 -3.48 6.04
CA ASN A 40 0.16 -4.02 6.71
C ASN A 40 0.06 -3.45 8.12
N GLU A 41 -1.10 -2.90 8.44
CA GLU A 41 -1.43 -2.42 9.76
C GLU A 41 -2.87 -2.85 10.11
N GLU A 42 -3.03 -3.56 11.22
CA GLU A 42 -4.35 -4.00 11.67
C GLU A 42 -5.12 -2.85 12.30
N PRO A 43 -6.23 -2.37 11.73
CA PRO A 43 -7.04 -1.32 12.32
C PRO A 43 -7.62 -1.77 13.66
N THR A 44 -7.47 -0.95 14.70
CA THR A 44 -7.89 -1.27 16.06
C THR A 44 -9.34 -0.87 16.35
N THR A 45 -9.94 -0.06 15.48
CA THR A 45 -11.30 0.47 15.60
C THR A 45 -11.96 0.51 14.22
N ALA A 46 -13.30 0.54 14.19
CA ALA A 46 -14.12 0.67 12.98
C ALA A 46 -15.49 1.28 13.34
N GLU A 47 -15.48 2.31 14.19
CA GLU A 47 -16.74 2.92 14.63
C GLU A 47 -17.13 4.08 13.71
N HIS A 48 -18.44 4.18 13.40
CA HIS A 48 -18.98 5.35 12.74
C HIS A 48 -18.99 6.54 13.69
N VAL A 49 -18.35 7.62 13.28
CA VAL A 49 -18.26 8.88 14.04
C VAL A 49 -18.77 10.06 13.21
N GLU A 50 -19.12 11.14 13.87
CA GLU A 50 -19.51 12.39 13.20
C GLU A 50 -18.34 13.38 13.20
N GLY A 51 -18.14 14.10 12.08
CA GLY A 51 -17.12 15.12 11.92
C GLY A 51 -15.77 14.57 11.47
N ASP A 52 -14.76 15.44 11.48
CA ASP A 52 -13.43 15.14 10.96
C ASP A 52 -12.73 14.11 11.87
N VAL A 53 -12.06 13.14 11.25
CA VAL A 53 -11.23 12.15 11.93
C VAL A 53 -9.75 12.48 11.67
N VAL A 54 -8.94 12.43 12.72
CA VAL A 54 -7.49 12.61 12.59
C VAL A 54 -6.84 11.23 12.59
N TYR A 55 -6.11 10.93 11.53
CA TYR A 55 -5.32 9.71 11.41
C TYR A 55 -3.84 10.05 11.62
N ASP A 56 -3.18 9.27 12.47
CA ASP A 56 -1.78 9.55 12.89
C ASP A 56 -0.76 9.18 11.80
N ASP A 57 -1.10 8.24 10.90
CA ASP A 57 -0.20 7.72 9.86
C ASP A 57 -0.89 7.67 8.48
N PRO A 58 -0.93 8.80 7.75
CA PRO A 58 -1.56 8.86 6.43
C PRO A 58 -0.72 8.19 5.33
N PRO A 59 -1.37 7.52 4.34
CA PRO A 59 -2.81 7.33 4.22
C PRO A 59 -3.33 6.23 5.17
N PRO A 60 -4.48 6.46 5.84
CA PRO A 60 -5.04 5.50 6.78
C PRO A 60 -5.49 4.21 6.07
N VAL A 61 -5.28 3.07 6.72
CA VAL A 61 -5.70 1.76 6.21
C VAL A 61 -6.99 1.25 6.88
N GLY A 62 -7.66 2.10 7.64
CA GLY A 62 -8.87 1.79 8.40
C GLY A 62 -8.97 2.63 9.66
N GLY A 63 -9.85 2.27 10.57
CA GLY A 63 -10.09 3.00 11.80
C GLY A 63 -11.50 3.59 11.87
N ASN A 64 -11.73 4.49 12.83
CA ASN A 64 -13.00 5.20 12.92
C ASN A 64 -13.21 6.06 11.67
N HIS A 65 -14.44 6.11 11.18
CA HIS A 65 -14.78 6.80 9.94
C HIS A 65 -16.22 7.33 9.96
N ASN A 66 -16.59 8.10 8.95
CA ASN A 66 -17.93 8.65 8.84
C ASN A 66 -18.91 7.55 8.34
N ALA A 67 -20.15 7.56 8.83
CA ALA A 67 -21.18 6.65 8.35
C ALA A 67 -21.56 6.87 6.87
N CYS A 68 -21.12 7.98 6.30
CA CYS A 68 -21.30 8.33 4.90
C CYS A 68 -20.04 8.02 4.10
N TRP A 69 -20.05 6.98 3.31
CA TRP A 69 -18.93 6.63 2.43
C TRP A 69 -18.91 7.45 1.13
N ALA A 70 -17.78 7.47 0.46
CA ALA A 70 -17.59 8.22 -0.78
C ALA A 70 -18.21 7.50 -2.00
N GLU A 71 -18.64 8.24 -3.01
CA GLU A 71 -19.01 7.64 -4.29
C GLU A 71 -17.81 6.93 -4.93
N TRP A 72 -18.08 5.78 -5.58
CA TRP A 72 -17.07 5.05 -6.32
C TRP A 72 -16.68 5.78 -7.61
N GLY A 73 -15.45 5.57 -8.06
CA GLY A 73 -14.95 6.09 -9.32
C GLY A 73 -13.91 7.18 -9.15
N VAL A 74 -13.86 8.13 -10.09
CA VAL A 74 -12.79 9.11 -10.18
C VAL A 74 -13.24 10.46 -9.64
N HIS A 75 -12.51 10.96 -8.64
CA HIS A 75 -12.69 12.29 -8.05
C HIS A 75 -11.54 13.21 -8.50
N THR A 76 -11.88 14.44 -8.83
CA THR A 76 -10.90 15.50 -9.19
C THR A 76 -10.61 16.44 -8.03
N GLU A 77 -11.42 16.41 -7.00
CA GLU A 77 -11.24 17.10 -5.72
C GLU A 77 -10.95 16.04 -4.65
N GLU A 78 -10.16 16.41 -3.65
CA GLU A 78 -9.81 15.52 -2.53
C GLU A 78 -11.07 15.11 -1.75
N VAL A 79 -11.24 13.81 -1.57
CA VAL A 79 -12.30 13.22 -0.74
C VAL A 79 -11.78 13.11 0.68
N ALA A 80 -12.58 13.50 1.66
CA ALA A 80 -12.20 13.42 3.07
C ALA A 80 -11.93 11.98 3.51
N ASP A 81 -10.88 11.80 4.30
CA ASP A 81 -10.37 10.50 4.74
C ASP A 81 -11.45 9.65 5.38
N GLU A 82 -12.21 10.21 6.29
CA GLU A 82 -13.27 9.54 7.02
C GLU A 82 -14.42 9.03 6.12
N ASN A 83 -14.54 9.55 4.90
CA ASN A 83 -15.52 9.06 3.94
C ASN A 83 -14.99 7.87 3.15
N TRP A 84 -13.75 7.96 2.58
CA TRP A 84 -13.23 6.85 1.80
C TRP A 84 -12.67 5.70 2.66
N VAL A 85 -12.32 5.90 3.93
CA VAL A 85 -12.02 4.82 4.87
C VAL A 85 -13.22 3.87 5.03
N HIS A 86 -14.44 4.40 4.97
CA HIS A 86 -15.66 3.58 4.95
C HIS A 86 -15.73 2.70 3.68
N ASN A 87 -15.28 3.19 2.53
CA ASN A 87 -15.18 2.35 1.32
C ASN A 87 -14.21 1.17 1.52
N LEU A 88 -13.12 1.34 2.29
CA LEU A 88 -12.20 0.24 2.62
C LEU A 88 -12.90 -0.82 3.47
N GLU A 89 -13.72 -0.42 4.47
CA GLU A 89 -14.49 -1.34 5.32
C GLU A 89 -15.42 -2.24 4.48
N HIS A 90 -15.98 -1.67 3.41
CA HIS A 90 -16.82 -2.40 2.46
C HIS A 90 -16.05 -3.13 1.35
N GLY A 91 -14.73 -3.26 1.50
CA GLY A 91 -13.88 -4.08 0.62
C GLY A 91 -13.40 -3.36 -0.64
N GLY A 92 -13.55 -2.04 -0.72
CA GLY A 92 -13.00 -1.27 -1.84
C GLY A 92 -11.50 -1.06 -1.74
N VAL A 93 -10.90 -0.67 -2.87
CA VAL A 93 -9.53 -0.17 -2.94
C VAL A 93 -9.55 1.30 -3.34
N VAL A 94 -8.89 2.13 -2.56
CA VAL A 94 -8.76 3.55 -2.82
C VAL A 94 -7.38 3.83 -3.41
N LEU A 95 -7.36 4.48 -4.57
CA LEU A 95 -6.16 4.94 -5.25
C LEU A 95 -5.94 6.41 -4.92
N LEU A 96 -4.76 6.73 -4.44
CA LEU A 96 -4.40 8.07 -4.00
C LEU A 96 -3.24 8.61 -4.82
N TYR A 97 -3.26 9.92 -5.10
CA TYR A 97 -2.15 10.58 -5.76
C TYR A 97 -1.88 11.97 -5.17
N ASP A 98 -0.59 12.31 -5.06
CA ASP A 98 -0.09 13.66 -4.81
C ASP A 98 0.93 14.05 -5.89
N CYS A 99 0.55 14.94 -6.77
CA CYS A 99 1.35 15.34 -7.93
C CYS A 99 1.45 16.87 -8.06
N PRO A 100 2.12 17.55 -7.13
CA PRO A 100 2.21 19.02 -7.14
C PRO A 100 2.89 19.58 -8.40
N ASP A 101 3.79 18.81 -9.01
CA ASP A 101 4.50 19.16 -10.24
C ASP A 101 3.82 18.61 -11.53
N GLY A 102 2.67 17.95 -11.37
CA GLY A 102 1.91 17.31 -12.44
C GLY A 102 2.30 15.86 -12.70
N CYS A 103 1.33 15.04 -13.13
CA CYS A 103 1.50 13.63 -13.49
C CYS A 103 0.40 13.18 -14.48
N ASP A 104 0.19 13.93 -15.55
CA ASP A 104 -0.93 13.71 -16.48
C ASP A 104 -0.95 12.31 -17.11
N ALA A 105 0.22 11.73 -17.38
CA ALA A 105 0.33 10.39 -17.95
C ALA A 105 -0.08 9.32 -16.93
N GLU A 106 0.49 9.37 -15.74
CA GLU A 106 0.20 8.46 -14.62
C GLU A 106 -1.26 8.58 -14.18
N LEU A 107 -1.78 9.80 -14.13
CA LEU A 107 -3.19 10.04 -13.79
C LEU A 107 -4.16 9.50 -14.84
N THR A 108 -3.76 9.48 -16.11
CA THR A 108 -4.53 8.81 -17.16
C THR A 108 -4.63 7.31 -16.90
N GLU A 109 -3.53 6.64 -16.59
CA GLU A 109 -3.50 5.21 -16.30
C GLU A 109 -4.33 4.85 -15.05
N LEU A 110 -4.19 5.62 -13.97
CA LEU A 110 -4.97 5.45 -12.74
C LEU A 110 -6.47 5.66 -12.98
N THR A 111 -6.84 6.65 -13.80
CA THR A 111 -8.23 6.94 -14.16
C THR A 111 -8.86 5.81 -14.97
N GLU A 112 -8.13 5.29 -15.96
CA GLU A 112 -8.58 4.14 -16.75
C GLU A 112 -8.77 2.90 -15.88
N PHE A 113 -7.82 2.65 -14.96
CA PHE A 113 -7.88 1.55 -14.01
C PHE A 113 -9.10 1.68 -13.09
N ALA A 114 -9.25 2.79 -12.36
CA ALA A 114 -10.38 3.00 -11.44
C ALA A 114 -11.73 2.90 -12.16
N THR A 115 -11.83 3.46 -13.37
CA THR A 115 -13.03 3.36 -14.20
C THR A 115 -13.35 1.91 -14.57
N ALA A 116 -12.34 1.10 -14.90
CA ALA A 116 -12.53 -0.31 -15.26
C ALA A 116 -12.96 -1.17 -14.06
N LYS A 117 -12.54 -0.82 -12.83
CA LYS A 117 -12.92 -1.54 -11.59
C LYS A 117 -14.32 -1.15 -11.07
N GLY A 118 -14.87 -0.03 -11.51
CA GLY A 118 -16.24 0.40 -11.19
C GLY A 118 -16.44 0.60 -9.68
N SER A 119 -17.46 -0.03 -9.10
CA SER A 119 -17.84 0.12 -7.69
C SER A 119 -16.91 -0.61 -6.70
N GLN A 120 -15.69 -0.95 -7.10
CA GLN A 120 -14.67 -1.54 -6.24
C GLN A 120 -13.44 -0.64 -6.10
N ALA A 121 -13.37 0.45 -6.86
CA ALA A 121 -12.27 1.38 -6.82
C ALA A 121 -12.75 2.84 -6.71
N LEU A 122 -11.97 3.63 -5.98
CA LEU A 122 -12.08 5.06 -5.88
C LEU A 122 -10.70 5.67 -6.17
N LEU A 123 -10.62 6.72 -6.97
CA LEU A 123 -9.41 7.51 -7.21
C LEU A 123 -9.64 8.93 -6.73
N THR A 124 -8.75 9.46 -5.89
CA THR A 124 -8.83 10.83 -5.37
C THR A 124 -7.45 11.45 -5.19
N PRO A 125 -7.29 12.77 -5.36
CA PRO A 125 -6.12 13.49 -4.86
C PRO A 125 -5.97 13.27 -3.35
N TYR A 126 -4.72 13.27 -2.84
CA TYR A 126 -4.47 13.14 -1.42
C TYR A 126 -3.13 13.79 -1.04
N ALA A 127 -3.18 15.01 -0.55
CA ALA A 127 -1.98 15.82 -0.28
C ALA A 127 -1.30 15.52 1.08
N ALA A 128 -1.92 14.70 1.94
CA ALA A 128 -1.39 14.41 3.27
C ALA A 128 -0.32 13.30 3.29
N MET A 129 -0.13 12.55 2.19
CA MET A 129 0.89 11.49 2.12
C MET A 129 2.27 12.04 1.70
N GLU A 130 3.33 11.31 2.11
CA GLU A 130 4.72 11.64 1.72
C GLU A 130 5.10 11.10 0.33
N HIS A 131 4.32 10.18 -0.24
CA HIS A 131 4.56 9.50 -1.51
C HIS A 131 3.66 10.04 -2.61
N ARG A 132 4.06 9.80 -3.88
CA ARG A 132 3.31 10.31 -5.02
C ARG A 132 2.05 9.51 -5.34
N PHE A 133 2.08 8.21 -5.08
CA PHE A 133 0.97 7.31 -5.36
C PHE A 133 0.79 6.29 -4.25
N ALA A 134 -0.46 5.95 -3.98
CA ALA A 134 -0.78 4.84 -3.08
C ALA A 134 -2.01 4.08 -3.57
N ALA A 135 -2.08 2.79 -3.21
CA ALA A 135 -3.30 2.02 -3.22
C ALA A 135 -3.56 1.52 -1.80
N VAL A 136 -4.78 1.71 -1.32
CA VAL A 136 -5.15 1.43 0.07
C VAL A 136 -6.37 0.50 0.08
N SER A 137 -6.35 -0.50 0.94
CA SER A 137 -7.47 -1.36 1.31
C SER A 137 -7.52 -1.48 2.83
N TRP A 138 -8.53 -2.15 3.37
CA TRP A 138 -8.62 -2.33 4.83
C TRP A 138 -7.41 -3.12 5.35
N GLY A 139 -6.62 -2.49 6.23
CA GLY A 139 -5.43 -3.07 6.84
C GLY A 139 -4.17 -3.09 5.96
N TRP A 140 -4.23 -2.59 4.72
CA TRP A 140 -3.10 -2.65 3.79
C TRP A 140 -2.93 -1.37 2.98
N ARG A 141 -1.68 -1.02 2.68
CA ARG A 141 -1.36 0.03 1.71
C ARG A 141 -0.14 -0.35 0.87
N LEU A 142 -0.17 0.04 -0.39
CA LEU A 142 0.96 0.04 -1.32
C LEU A 142 1.37 1.50 -1.54
N LEU A 143 2.64 1.82 -1.30
CA LEU A 143 3.21 3.17 -1.46
C LEU A 143 4.19 3.19 -2.63
N GLN A 144 4.15 4.22 -3.47
CA GLN A 144 5.00 4.37 -4.65
C GLN A 144 5.40 5.83 -4.89
N ASP A 145 6.65 6.07 -5.30
CA ASP A 145 7.11 7.37 -5.81
C ASP A 145 7.15 7.41 -7.34
N CYS A 146 7.27 6.25 -7.98
CA CYS A 146 7.10 6.05 -9.41
C CYS A 146 5.93 5.10 -9.63
N LEU A 147 4.98 5.48 -10.49
CA LEU A 147 3.81 4.65 -10.73
C LEU A 147 4.21 3.31 -11.36
N ASP A 148 3.84 2.21 -10.71
CA ASP A 148 3.90 0.85 -11.23
C ASP A 148 2.48 0.24 -11.23
N MET A 149 1.86 0.26 -12.40
CA MET A 149 0.49 -0.24 -12.58
C MET A 149 0.38 -1.77 -12.42
N GLU A 150 1.45 -2.53 -12.65
CA GLU A 150 1.45 -3.98 -12.43
C GLU A 150 1.36 -4.27 -10.93
N ALA A 151 2.13 -3.54 -10.12
CA ALA A 151 2.06 -3.65 -8.66
C ALA A 151 0.69 -3.22 -8.11
N ILE A 152 0.08 -2.16 -8.67
CA ILE A 152 -1.29 -1.74 -8.31
C ILE A 152 -2.32 -2.82 -8.67
N GLU A 153 -2.23 -3.44 -9.85
CA GLU A 153 -3.15 -4.53 -10.25
C GLU A 153 -3.01 -5.75 -9.33
N VAL A 154 -1.77 -6.10 -8.95
CA VAL A 154 -1.51 -7.20 -8.00
C VAL A 154 -2.06 -6.86 -6.62
N PHE A 155 -1.82 -5.64 -6.11
CA PHE A 155 -2.37 -5.17 -4.85
C PHE A 155 -3.90 -5.22 -4.86
N PHE A 156 -4.53 -4.65 -5.87
CA PHE A 156 -5.97 -4.65 -6.03
C PHE A 156 -6.54 -6.07 -5.98
N THR A 157 -5.97 -6.98 -6.78
CA THR A 157 -6.45 -8.37 -6.87
C THR A 157 -6.35 -9.12 -5.55
N ASN A 158 -5.34 -8.82 -4.73
CA ASN A 158 -5.10 -9.50 -3.47
C ASN A 158 -5.95 -8.94 -2.31
N HIS A 159 -6.41 -7.68 -2.43
CA HIS A 159 -7.00 -6.97 -1.29
C HIS A 159 -8.42 -6.44 -1.52
N VAL A 160 -8.94 -6.52 -2.76
CA VAL A 160 -10.34 -6.19 -3.03
C VAL A 160 -11.26 -7.21 -2.35
N ASP A 161 -12.37 -6.75 -1.82
CA ASP A 161 -13.37 -7.55 -1.08
C ASP A 161 -12.86 -8.14 0.26
N GLU A 162 -11.70 -7.69 0.78
CA GLU A 162 -11.12 -8.15 2.05
C GLU A 162 -11.52 -7.26 3.25
N GLY A 163 -12.38 -6.27 3.07
CA GLY A 163 -12.91 -5.44 4.16
C GLY A 163 -13.82 -6.23 5.12
N PRO A 164 -13.91 -5.85 6.40
CA PRO A 164 -14.69 -6.57 7.41
C PRO A 164 -16.20 -6.56 7.13
N GLU A 165 -16.70 -5.57 6.40
CA GLU A 165 -18.09 -5.47 5.95
C GLU A 165 -18.18 -5.48 4.41
N SER A 166 -17.37 -6.33 3.75
CA SER A 166 -17.29 -6.37 2.30
C SER A 166 -18.66 -6.51 1.65
N THR A 167 -18.96 -5.60 0.75
CA THR A 167 -20.20 -5.56 -0.02
C THR A 167 -19.93 -4.91 -1.37
N SER A 168 -20.63 -5.38 -2.40
CA SER A 168 -20.56 -4.76 -3.74
C SER A 168 -21.56 -3.61 -3.91
N SER A 169 -22.11 -3.08 -2.82
CA SER A 169 -23.12 -2.02 -2.85
C SER A 169 -22.47 -0.66 -3.04
N SER A 170 -23.08 0.17 -3.88
CA SER A 170 -22.77 1.60 -3.93
C SER A 170 -23.23 2.31 -2.65
N PRO A 171 -22.62 3.45 -2.27
CA PRO A 171 -23.04 4.23 -1.13
C PRO A 171 -24.53 4.62 -1.24
N PRO A 172 -25.21 4.84 -0.10
CA PRO A 172 -26.57 5.34 -0.11
C PRO A 172 -26.63 6.73 -0.77
N ASP A 173 -27.75 7.00 -1.47
CA ASP A 173 -27.98 8.30 -2.07
C ASP A 173 -27.91 9.41 -1.02
N GLY A 174 -27.22 10.50 -1.32
CA GLY A 174 -27.15 11.70 -0.51
C GLY A 174 -26.06 11.73 0.55
N CYS A 175 -25.12 10.81 0.51
CA CYS A 175 -23.92 10.84 1.34
C CYS A 175 -22.84 11.81 0.85
N MET A 176 -22.88 12.21 -0.41
CA MET A 176 -21.91 13.13 -1.04
C MET A 176 -22.63 14.28 -1.73
#